data_94c8b57ec00aa7e6227c9f6a1fd9ace0
#
_entry.id   94c8b57ec00aa7e6227c9f6a1fd9ace0
#
_cell.length_a   1.000
_cell.length_b   1.000
_cell.length_c   1.000
_cell.angle_alpha   90.00
_cell.angle_beta   90.00
_cell.angle_gamma   90.00
#
_symmetry.space_group_name_H-M   'P 1'
#
loop_
_entity.id
_entity.type
_entity.pdbx_description
1 polymer ?
#
loop_
_entity_poly.entity_id
_entity_poly.type
_entity_poly.pdbx_seq_one_letter_code
_entity_poly.pdbx_strand_id
1 'polypeptide(L)'
;MRASLRSALSGLLLVALAGCTSAPPTPEKLTEPTRAEYSEKGQEVAIFALGLIDTGYRFGGKNPEAGLDCSGMVSYIYDKSAGVKLVGSARDMARKGRAIERGNLRPGDLVFFNTRNTPFSHVGIYIGDNRFIHAPSTNGRVRIDPLSATYYAQRFEVARRYLD
;
A
#
# COMPACT_ATOMS: atom_id res chain seq x y z
N MET A 1 18.24 -67.87 74.91
CA MET A 1 19.04 -66.73 75.42
C MET A 1 19.61 -65.95 74.26
N ARG A 2 19.41 -64.65 74.29
CA ARG A 2 19.97 -63.56 73.41
C ARG A 2 19.52 -63.46 71.95
N ALA A 3 18.62 -62.53 71.75
CA ALA A 3 18.23 -61.92 70.52
C ALA A 3 19.35 -61.12 69.89
N SER A 4 19.39 -61.09 68.57
CA SER A 4 20.13 -60.06 67.80
C SER A 4 19.23 -59.47 66.79
N LEU A 5 18.94 -58.19 67.04
CA LEU A 5 18.15 -57.30 66.24
C LEU A 5 19.01 -56.80 65.05
N ARG A 6 18.61 -57.00 63.82
CA ARG A 6 19.24 -56.37 62.64
C ARG A 6 18.27 -55.40 62.02
N SER A 7 18.54 -54.14 62.23
CA SER A 7 17.87 -53.01 61.58
C SER A 7 18.14 -52.99 60.08
N ALA A 8 17.11 -53.08 59.30
CA ALA A 8 17.16 -52.77 57.83
C ALA A 8 16.89 -51.33 57.60
N LEU A 9 17.89 -50.61 57.11
CA LEU A 9 17.77 -49.22 56.66
C LEU A 9 17.21 -49.24 55.24
N SER A 10 15.95 -48.86 55.07
CA SER A 10 15.36 -48.62 53.76
C SER A 10 15.76 -47.26 53.26
N GLY A 11 16.66 -47.19 52.30
CA GLY A 11 17.00 -45.96 51.59
C GLY A 11 15.90 -45.55 50.57
N LEU A 12 15.23 -44.46 50.81
CA LEU A 12 14.23 -43.88 49.92
C LEU A 12 14.97 -43.07 48.84
N LEU A 13 15.02 -43.61 47.62
CA LEU A 13 15.61 -42.93 46.47
C LEU A 13 14.60 -41.94 45.90
N LEU A 14 14.76 -40.63 46.17
CA LEU A 14 13.99 -39.56 45.54
C LEU A 14 14.50 -39.35 44.12
N VAL A 15 13.73 -39.79 43.13
CA VAL A 15 13.95 -39.43 41.72
C VAL A 15 13.31 -38.05 41.45
N ALA A 16 14.13 -37.00 41.32
CA ALA A 16 13.71 -35.71 40.90
C ALA A 16 13.50 -35.72 39.36
N LEU A 17 12.24 -35.72 38.93
CA LEU A 17 11.86 -35.49 37.54
C LEU A 17 12.00 -33.99 37.20
N ALA A 18 13.10 -33.60 36.55
CA ALA A 18 13.26 -32.30 35.96
C ALA A 18 12.37 -32.20 34.70
N GLY A 19 11.15 -31.72 34.86
CA GLY A 19 10.26 -31.41 33.75
C GLY A 19 10.76 -30.17 33.01
N CYS A 20 11.28 -30.35 31.80
CA CYS A 20 11.49 -29.23 30.86
C CYS A 20 10.12 -28.70 30.41
N THR A 21 9.62 -27.67 31.06
CA THR A 21 8.47 -26.89 30.56
C THR A 21 8.98 -25.98 29.45
N SER A 22 8.93 -26.43 28.20
CA SER A 22 9.03 -25.52 27.05
C SER A 22 7.77 -24.64 27.04
N ALA A 23 7.94 -23.36 27.31
CA ALA A 23 6.87 -22.39 27.16
C ALA A 23 6.38 -22.41 25.70
N PRO A 24 5.06 -22.34 25.43
CA PRO A 24 4.56 -22.23 24.07
C PRO A 24 5.10 -20.94 23.44
N PRO A 25 5.42 -20.95 22.12
CA PRO A 25 5.87 -19.74 21.44
C PRO A 25 4.80 -18.67 21.61
N THR A 26 5.21 -17.53 22.14
CA THR A 26 4.35 -16.33 22.21
C THR A 26 3.90 -16.02 20.77
N PRO A 27 2.59 -15.89 20.50
CA PRO A 27 2.14 -15.51 19.17
C PRO A 27 2.80 -14.20 18.80
N GLU A 28 3.58 -14.22 17.73
CA GLU A 28 4.17 -13.03 17.14
C GLU A 28 3.00 -12.09 16.83
N LYS A 29 2.90 -11.01 17.61
CA LYS A 29 1.89 -9.99 17.41
C LYS A 29 2.17 -9.40 16.05
N LEU A 30 1.37 -9.78 15.04
CA LEU A 30 1.30 -9.08 13.77
C LEU A 30 1.06 -7.61 14.14
N THR A 31 2.11 -6.82 14.11
CA THR A 31 2.00 -5.36 14.23
C THR A 31 1.26 -4.91 13.00
N GLU A 32 -0.05 -4.69 13.15
CA GLU A 32 -0.78 -3.93 12.15
C GLU A 32 0.01 -2.64 11.91
N PRO A 33 0.24 -2.26 10.62
CA PRO A 33 0.92 -1.03 10.32
C PRO A 33 0.25 0.10 11.11
N THR A 34 1.02 0.79 11.93
CA THR A 34 0.45 1.84 12.77
C THR A 34 -0.20 2.88 11.88
N ARG A 35 -1.37 3.37 12.25
CA ARG A 35 -2.14 4.41 11.55
C ARG A 35 -1.31 5.63 11.14
N ALA A 36 -0.15 5.83 11.76
CA ALA A 36 0.84 6.86 11.43
C ALA A 36 1.61 6.61 10.12
N GLU A 37 1.57 5.41 9.54
CA GLU A 37 2.27 5.10 8.28
C GLU A 37 1.53 5.59 7.03
N TYR A 38 0.27 5.96 7.15
CA TYR A 38 -0.51 6.51 6.05
C TYR A 38 -0.95 7.92 6.41
N SER A 39 -0.58 8.90 5.60
CA SER A 39 -1.14 10.24 5.72
C SER A 39 -2.68 10.16 5.61
N GLU A 40 -3.40 10.77 6.54
CA GLU A 40 -4.87 10.80 6.50
C GLU A 40 -5.37 11.38 5.17
N LYS A 41 -4.71 12.45 4.69
CA LYS A 41 -5.01 13.05 3.38
C LYS A 41 -4.76 12.09 2.22
N GLY A 42 -3.74 11.23 2.30
CA GLY A 42 -3.47 10.22 1.27
C GLY A 42 -4.59 9.18 1.19
N GLN A 43 -5.14 8.79 2.34
CA GLN A 43 -6.31 7.91 2.40
C GLN A 43 -7.57 8.59 1.84
N GLU A 44 -7.81 9.85 2.19
CA GLU A 44 -8.93 10.64 1.65
C GLU A 44 -8.86 10.74 0.13
N VAL A 45 -7.68 11.02 -0.42
CA VAL A 45 -7.43 11.03 -1.87
C VAL A 45 -7.78 9.69 -2.51
N ALA A 46 -7.32 8.58 -1.92
CA ALA A 46 -7.59 7.24 -2.43
C ALA A 46 -9.10 6.90 -2.37
N ILE A 47 -9.78 7.20 -1.26
CA ILE A 47 -11.22 6.97 -1.10
C ILE A 47 -12.02 7.82 -2.09
N PHE A 48 -11.69 9.12 -2.23
CA PHE A 48 -12.35 9.99 -3.19
C PHE A 48 -12.19 9.49 -4.63
N ALA A 49 -10.99 9.00 -4.97
CA ALA A 49 -10.70 8.44 -6.28
C ALA A 49 -11.60 7.24 -6.64
N LEU A 50 -11.91 6.37 -5.66
CA LEU A 50 -12.81 5.22 -5.85
C LEU A 50 -14.21 5.65 -6.28
N GLY A 51 -14.69 6.82 -5.83
CA GLY A 51 -15.98 7.37 -6.22
C GLY A 51 -16.05 7.82 -7.69
N LEU A 52 -14.93 7.89 -8.40
CA LEU A 52 -14.87 8.27 -9.81
C LEU A 52 -14.78 7.09 -10.78
N ILE A 53 -14.80 5.84 -10.27
CA ILE A 53 -14.79 4.64 -11.13
C ILE A 53 -15.93 4.75 -12.15
N ASP A 54 -15.69 4.27 -13.37
CA ASP A 54 -16.57 4.33 -14.54
C ASP A 54 -16.80 5.74 -15.13
N THR A 55 -16.21 6.82 -14.58
CA THR A 55 -16.20 8.12 -15.24
C THR A 55 -15.54 8.02 -16.62
N GLY A 56 -16.21 8.56 -17.64
CA GLY A 56 -15.74 8.51 -19.02
C GLY A 56 -14.40 9.22 -19.23
N TYR A 57 -13.56 8.67 -20.09
CA TYR A 57 -12.34 9.32 -20.53
C TYR A 57 -12.64 10.42 -21.55
N ARG A 58 -11.97 11.57 -21.41
CA ARG A 58 -11.91 12.61 -22.42
C ARG A 58 -10.53 13.24 -22.43
N PHE A 59 -9.89 13.31 -23.59
CA PHE A 59 -8.59 14.00 -23.73
C PHE A 59 -8.69 15.46 -23.29
N GLY A 60 -7.82 15.91 -22.39
CA GLY A 60 -7.85 17.25 -21.78
C GLY A 60 -9.00 17.47 -20.80
N GLY A 61 -9.78 16.45 -20.49
CA GLY A 61 -10.90 16.50 -19.55
C GLY A 61 -10.44 16.67 -18.10
N LYS A 62 -11.13 17.56 -17.36
CA LYS A 62 -10.75 17.97 -16.00
C LYS A 62 -11.89 17.93 -14.98
N ASN A 63 -13.07 17.51 -15.37
CA ASN A 63 -14.20 17.29 -14.49
C ASN A 63 -14.96 16.01 -14.85
N PRO A 64 -15.63 15.35 -13.88
CA PRO A 64 -16.32 14.08 -14.12
C PRO A 64 -17.47 14.17 -15.13
N GLU A 65 -18.21 15.28 -15.16
CA GLU A 65 -19.39 15.43 -16.02
C GLU A 65 -18.99 15.51 -17.51
N ALA A 66 -17.84 16.15 -17.79
CA ALA A 66 -17.34 16.28 -19.16
C ALA A 66 -16.38 15.16 -19.57
N GLY A 67 -15.97 14.31 -18.62
CA GLY A 67 -14.96 13.29 -18.75
C GLY A 67 -13.58 13.74 -18.26
N LEU A 68 -12.71 12.77 -17.96
CA LEU A 68 -11.40 12.98 -17.36
C LEU A 68 -10.30 12.35 -18.22
N ASP A 69 -9.15 13.03 -18.39
CA ASP A 69 -7.91 12.36 -18.75
C ASP A 69 -7.12 11.98 -17.49
N CYS A 70 -5.97 11.31 -17.64
CA CYS A 70 -5.18 10.83 -16.52
C CYS A 70 -4.71 11.96 -15.58
N SER A 71 -4.23 13.07 -16.14
CA SER A 71 -3.75 14.22 -15.36
C SER A 71 -4.90 15.07 -14.82
N GLY A 72 -5.98 15.19 -15.57
CA GLY A 72 -7.20 15.89 -15.15
C GLY A 72 -7.87 15.19 -13.99
N MET A 73 -7.94 13.86 -14.02
CA MET A 73 -8.42 13.03 -12.90
C MET A 73 -7.61 13.30 -11.62
N VAL A 74 -6.28 13.24 -11.71
CA VAL A 74 -5.40 13.50 -10.57
C VAL A 74 -5.61 14.92 -10.03
N SER A 75 -5.60 15.93 -10.91
CA SER A 75 -5.82 17.32 -10.51
C SER A 75 -7.16 17.52 -9.80
N TYR A 76 -8.23 16.93 -10.34
CA TYR A 76 -9.57 17.04 -9.78
C TYR A 76 -9.65 16.38 -8.39
N ILE A 77 -9.13 15.15 -8.26
CA ILE A 77 -9.16 14.43 -6.99
C ILE A 77 -8.39 15.17 -5.90
N TYR A 78 -7.16 15.60 -6.19
CA TYR A 78 -6.33 16.29 -5.20
C TYR A 78 -6.89 17.64 -4.77
N ASP A 79 -7.49 18.40 -5.70
CA ASP A 79 -8.16 19.67 -5.38
C ASP A 79 -9.37 19.44 -4.46
N LYS A 80 -10.20 18.43 -4.76
CA LYS A 80 -11.45 18.18 -4.04
C LYS A 80 -11.29 17.46 -2.71
N SER A 81 -10.35 16.52 -2.60
CA SER A 81 -10.18 15.71 -1.38
C SER A 81 -9.11 16.25 -0.43
N ALA A 82 -8.04 16.87 -0.95
CA ALA A 82 -6.93 17.32 -0.12
C ALA A 82 -6.66 18.83 -0.18
N GLY A 83 -7.38 19.58 -1.01
CA GLY A 83 -7.16 21.02 -1.22
C GLY A 83 -5.83 21.34 -1.91
N VAL A 84 -5.19 20.36 -2.56
CA VAL A 84 -3.89 20.49 -3.22
C VAL A 84 -4.07 20.69 -4.72
N LYS A 85 -3.67 21.83 -5.24
CA LYS A 85 -3.75 22.14 -6.68
C LYS A 85 -2.57 21.56 -7.44
N LEU A 86 -2.78 20.44 -8.11
CA LEU A 86 -1.84 19.86 -9.05
C LEU A 86 -2.21 20.30 -10.47
N VAL A 87 -1.31 21.04 -11.13
CA VAL A 87 -1.55 21.60 -12.46
C VAL A 87 -0.53 21.09 -13.46
N GLY A 88 -0.96 20.96 -14.72
CA GLY A 88 -0.12 20.54 -15.83
C GLY A 88 -0.39 19.10 -16.29
N SER A 89 0.47 18.61 -17.15
CA SER A 89 0.45 17.24 -17.66
C SER A 89 1.02 16.23 -16.65
N ALA A 90 0.84 14.94 -16.91
CA ALA A 90 1.48 13.88 -16.13
C ALA A 90 3.01 14.09 -16.03
N ARG A 91 3.66 14.54 -17.12
CA ARG A 91 5.10 14.85 -17.13
C ARG A 91 5.45 15.99 -16.18
N ASP A 92 4.62 17.04 -16.11
CA ASP A 92 4.87 18.17 -15.21
C ASP A 92 4.72 17.76 -13.75
N MET A 93 3.76 16.89 -13.46
CA MET A 93 3.57 16.29 -12.14
C MET A 93 4.74 15.36 -11.78
N ALA A 94 5.26 14.54 -12.72
CA ALA A 94 6.37 13.65 -12.45
C ALA A 94 7.66 14.35 -12.03
N ARG A 95 7.83 15.64 -12.38
CA ARG A 95 9.01 16.47 -12.06
C ARG A 95 8.93 17.12 -10.69
N LYS A 96 7.77 17.09 -10.05
CA LYS A 96 7.49 17.74 -8.76
C LYS A 96 7.20 16.67 -7.71
N GLY A 97 7.01 17.11 -6.47
CA GLY A 97 6.77 16.19 -5.35
C GLY A 97 8.02 15.40 -4.93
N ARG A 98 7.93 14.73 -3.80
CA ARG A 98 9.01 13.92 -3.25
C ARG A 98 9.10 12.57 -3.96
N ALA A 99 10.31 12.18 -4.40
CA ALA A 99 10.52 10.86 -4.99
C ALA A 99 10.25 9.74 -3.98
N ILE A 100 9.56 8.71 -4.42
CA ILE A 100 9.21 7.53 -3.60
C ILE A 100 9.67 6.27 -4.32
N GLU A 101 10.37 5.42 -3.60
CA GLU A 101 10.67 4.06 -4.06
C GLU A 101 9.38 3.24 -4.18
N ARG A 102 9.31 2.37 -5.18
CA ARG A 102 8.11 1.55 -5.44
C ARG A 102 7.67 0.71 -4.22
N GLY A 103 8.62 0.23 -3.41
CA GLY A 103 8.34 -0.54 -2.19
C GLY A 103 7.79 0.28 -1.03
N ASN A 104 7.87 1.62 -1.10
CA ASN A 104 7.45 2.56 -0.07
C ASN A 104 6.18 3.34 -0.44
N LEU A 105 5.44 2.87 -1.45
CA LEU A 105 4.19 3.47 -1.90
C LEU A 105 3.13 3.43 -0.79
N ARG A 106 2.40 4.54 -0.67
CA ARG A 106 1.26 4.69 0.26
C ARG A 106 0.05 5.22 -0.50
N PRO A 107 -1.17 4.92 -0.05
CA PRO A 107 -2.38 5.49 -0.64
C PRO A 107 -2.25 7.02 -0.83
N GLY A 108 -2.67 7.50 -1.99
CA GLY A 108 -2.49 8.88 -2.41
C GLY A 108 -1.21 9.18 -3.18
N ASP A 109 -0.19 8.33 -3.19
CA ASP A 109 1.00 8.56 -4.02
C ASP A 109 0.66 8.49 -5.51
N LEU A 110 1.33 9.33 -6.31
CA LEU A 110 1.22 9.30 -7.76
C LEU A 110 2.22 8.31 -8.37
N VAL A 111 1.75 7.51 -9.31
CA VAL A 111 2.56 6.55 -10.07
C VAL A 111 2.55 6.93 -11.55
N PHE A 112 3.74 6.93 -12.16
CA PHE A 112 3.93 7.42 -13.53
C PHE A 112 4.46 6.33 -14.44
N PHE A 113 3.99 6.35 -15.70
CA PHE A 113 4.26 5.31 -16.68
C PHE A 113 4.58 5.89 -18.05
N ASN A 114 5.35 5.14 -18.84
CA ASN A 114 5.57 5.36 -20.25
C ASN A 114 4.61 4.49 -21.08
N THR A 115 3.40 4.98 -21.34
CA THR A 115 2.38 4.23 -22.09
C THR A 115 2.30 4.58 -23.56
N ARG A 116 3.01 5.64 -24.01
CA ARG A 116 2.98 6.17 -25.38
C ARG A 116 4.37 6.38 -25.98
N ASN A 117 5.36 5.57 -25.59
CA ASN A 117 6.78 5.72 -25.96
C ASN A 117 7.31 7.14 -25.66
N THR A 118 6.77 7.77 -24.64
CA THR A 118 7.12 9.11 -24.19
C THR A 118 7.16 9.10 -22.68
N PRO A 119 8.27 9.51 -22.04
CA PRO A 119 8.43 9.51 -20.59
C PRO A 119 7.29 10.24 -19.88
N PHE A 120 6.79 9.64 -18.81
CA PHE A 120 5.73 10.17 -17.95
C PHE A 120 4.45 10.53 -18.72
N SER A 121 4.11 9.73 -19.74
CA SER A 121 2.94 9.97 -20.58
C SER A 121 1.62 9.58 -19.91
N HIS A 122 1.67 8.93 -18.75
CA HIS A 122 0.49 8.51 -18.01
C HIS A 122 0.73 8.60 -16.50
N VAL A 123 -0.34 8.87 -15.74
CA VAL A 123 -0.32 8.97 -14.28
C VAL A 123 -1.56 8.30 -13.69
N GLY A 124 -1.38 7.71 -12.51
CA GLY A 124 -2.46 7.22 -11.66
C GLY A 124 -2.19 7.51 -10.20
N ILE A 125 -3.17 7.22 -9.35
CA ILE A 125 -3.10 7.36 -7.89
C ILE A 125 -3.02 5.97 -7.28
N TYR A 126 -1.98 5.71 -6.49
CA TYR A 126 -1.87 4.48 -5.73
C TYR A 126 -2.91 4.42 -4.62
N ILE A 127 -3.61 3.29 -4.49
CA ILE A 127 -4.71 3.12 -3.53
C ILE A 127 -4.45 2.01 -2.49
N GLY A 128 -3.23 1.47 -2.45
CA GLY A 128 -2.88 0.33 -1.60
C GLY A 128 -2.91 -1.02 -2.34
N ASP A 129 -2.45 -2.07 -1.68
CA ASP A 129 -2.51 -3.47 -2.16
C ASP A 129 -1.99 -3.67 -3.59
N ASN A 130 -0.90 -3.00 -3.94
CA ASN A 130 -0.31 -3.04 -5.29
C ASN A 130 -1.29 -2.63 -6.40
N ARG A 131 -2.27 -1.77 -6.12
CA ARG A 131 -3.29 -1.28 -7.05
C ARG A 131 -3.23 0.23 -7.21
N PHE A 132 -3.63 0.71 -8.37
CA PHE A 132 -3.75 2.13 -8.64
C PHE A 132 -5.02 2.41 -9.46
N ILE A 133 -5.56 3.61 -9.30
CA ILE A 133 -6.70 4.12 -10.07
C ILE A 133 -6.21 5.13 -11.09
N HIS A 134 -6.74 5.08 -12.30
CA HIS A 134 -6.34 5.93 -13.40
C HIS A 134 -7.45 6.07 -14.45
N ALA A 135 -7.29 7.04 -15.36
CA ALA A 135 -8.13 7.24 -16.53
C ALA A 135 -7.34 6.89 -17.81
N PRO A 136 -7.36 5.64 -18.28
CA PRO A 136 -6.69 5.24 -19.52
C PRO A 136 -7.47 5.69 -20.74
N SER A 137 -6.78 6.07 -21.84
CA SER A 137 -7.42 6.42 -23.10
C SER A 137 -8.05 5.20 -23.81
N THR A 138 -7.47 4.01 -23.63
CA THR A 138 -8.03 2.77 -24.16
C THR A 138 -9.09 2.24 -23.23
N ASN A 139 -10.26 1.89 -23.74
CA ASN A 139 -11.47 1.54 -22.99
C ASN A 139 -12.00 2.65 -22.07
N GLY A 140 -11.54 3.87 -22.27
CA GLY A 140 -12.12 5.16 -21.98
C GLY A 140 -12.86 5.40 -20.65
N ARG A 141 -12.50 4.72 -19.54
CA ARG A 141 -13.13 4.93 -18.23
C ARG A 141 -12.11 4.87 -17.10
N VAL A 142 -12.36 5.63 -16.04
CA VAL A 142 -11.62 5.52 -14.78
C VAL A 142 -11.79 4.10 -14.23
N ARG A 143 -10.67 3.46 -13.90
CA ARG A 143 -10.66 2.09 -13.37
C ARG A 143 -9.44 1.82 -12.49
N ILE A 144 -9.48 0.67 -11.81
CA ILE A 144 -8.37 0.14 -11.02
C ILE A 144 -7.64 -0.91 -11.84
N ASP A 145 -6.30 -0.82 -11.85
CA ASP A 145 -5.42 -1.85 -12.39
C ASP A 145 -4.31 -2.20 -11.36
N PRO A 146 -3.81 -3.45 -11.35
CA PRO A 146 -2.68 -3.80 -10.50
C PRO A 146 -1.36 -3.28 -11.08
N LEU A 147 -0.47 -2.75 -10.22
CA LEU A 147 0.89 -2.36 -10.62
C LEU A 147 1.73 -3.53 -11.11
N SER A 148 1.39 -4.75 -10.72
CA SER A 148 2.04 -5.99 -11.17
C SER A 148 1.57 -6.49 -12.53
N ALA A 149 0.48 -5.94 -13.08
CA ALA A 149 0.08 -6.28 -14.44
C ALA A 149 1.23 -6.02 -15.41
N THR A 150 1.57 -7.01 -16.24
CA THR A 150 2.76 -6.99 -17.12
C THR A 150 2.88 -5.68 -17.90
N TYR A 151 1.76 -5.17 -18.44
CA TYR A 151 1.72 -3.91 -19.16
C TYR A 151 2.23 -2.73 -18.35
N TYR A 152 1.76 -2.56 -17.11
CA TYR A 152 2.14 -1.43 -16.25
C TYR A 152 3.48 -1.67 -15.54
N ALA A 153 3.78 -2.90 -15.14
CA ALA A 153 5.04 -3.25 -14.50
C ALA A 153 6.26 -2.90 -15.37
N GLN A 154 6.15 -3.16 -16.68
CA GLN A 154 7.20 -2.86 -17.67
C GLN A 154 7.30 -1.38 -18.04
N ARG A 155 6.27 -0.59 -17.73
CA ARG A 155 6.16 0.83 -18.11
C ARG A 155 6.23 1.80 -16.94
N PHE A 156 6.33 1.28 -15.73
CA PHE A 156 6.51 2.09 -14.52
C PHE A 156 7.85 2.83 -14.59
N GLU A 157 7.85 4.14 -14.33
CA GLU A 157 9.04 4.97 -14.36
C GLU A 157 9.40 5.53 -12.99
N VAL A 158 8.46 6.20 -12.32
CA VAL A 158 8.69 6.83 -11.02
C VAL A 158 7.41 6.91 -10.20
N ALA A 159 7.57 7.13 -8.89
CA ALA A 159 6.47 7.57 -8.04
C ALA A 159 6.80 8.88 -7.33
N ARG A 160 5.75 9.65 -7.00
CA ARG A 160 5.84 10.93 -6.33
C ARG A 160 4.82 11.04 -5.20
N ARG A 161 5.25 11.60 -4.07
CA ARG A 161 4.38 11.96 -2.95
C ARG A 161 4.23 13.46 -2.88
N TYR A 162 2.98 13.91 -2.75
CA TYR A 162 2.58 15.31 -2.63
C TYR A 162 1.93 15.61 -1.29
N LEU A 163 1.62 14.56 -0.53
CA LEU A 163 0.98 14.63 0.78
C LEU A 163 1.91 14.01 1.81
N ASP A 164 2.04 14.65 2.96
CA ASP A 164 2.79 14.17 4.13
C ASP A 164 1.83 13.75 5.26
#